data_5a942156bdee9d780fccb537e8907c0f
#
_entry.id   5a942156bdee9d780fccb537e8907c0f
#
_cell.length_a   1.000
_cell.length_b   1.000
_cell.length_c   1.000
_cell.angle_alpha   90.00
_cell.angle_beta   90.00
_cell.angle_gamma   90.00
#
_symmetry.space_group_name_H-M   'P 1'
#
loop_
_entity.id
_entity.type
_entity.pdbx_description
1 polymer ?
#
loop_
_entity_poly.entity_id
_entity_poly.type
_entity_poly.pdbx_seq_one_letter_code
_entity_poly.pdbx_strand_id
1 'polypeptide(L)'
;EVFANMETSMQTYLVDMFSEKELKELLDDLYMDDTVDLLEELPANLVNRILDTVSPSDRTLINQLLNYPEDSAGSIMTTEYVDIRQSMTVAQSMAHIKETGIHKETIYTCYVTDKRKLIGIVSAKDLMTTDDGILISELMETEIISVRTYTDKEEVAQLFRKYDLLALPVLDKDGLMVGIVTFDDAMDVMVEEATEDITKMAAINPSEKTYFNTSTFAHAKNRIPWLLILMLTSIITGTIITKYEDAFAA
;
A
#
# COMPACT_ATOMS: atom_id res chain seq x y z
N GLU A 1 6.31 -13.49 3.02
CA GLU A 1 4.86 -13.45 2.68
C GLU A 1 3.95 -14.01 3.80
N VAL A 2 4.12 -15.26 4.28
CA VAL A 2 3.22 -15.84 5.33
C VAL A 2 3.20 -15.00 6.60
N PHE A 3 4.34 -14.46 7.01
CA PHE A 3 4.46 -13.62 8.20
C PHE A 3 3.81 -12.25 8.00
N ALA A 4 4.00 -11.61 6.85
CA ALA A 4 3.41 -10.33 6.50
C ALA A 4 1.86 -10.38 6.55
N ASN A 5 1.27 -11.47 6.07
CA ASN A 5 -0.19 -11.69 6.04
C ASN A 5 -0.78 -12.27 7.34
N MET A 6 -0.02 -12.31 8.47
CA MET A 6 -0.56 -12.74 9.76
C MET A 6 -1.31 -11.60 10.46
N GLU A 7 -2.23 -11.95 11.37
CA GLU A 7 -2.82 -10.94 12.27
C GLU A 7 -1.76 -10.26 13.13
N THR A 8 -1.84 -8.95 13.31
CA THR A 8 -0.93 -8.10 14.10
C THR A 8 -0.62 -8.68 15.49
N SER A 9 -1.61 -9.31 16.13
CA SER A 9 -1.44 -9.96 17.43
C SER A 9 -0.46 -11.12 17.37
N MET A 10 -0.46 -11.89 16.29
CA MET A 10 0.46 -13.02 16.07
C MET A 10 1.84 -12.51 15.67
N GLN A 11 1.93 -11.52 14.78
CA GLN A 11 3.19 -10.87 14.42
C GLN A 11 3.90 -10.31 15.64
N THR A 12 3.17 -9.54 16.49
CA THR A 12 3.68 -9.00 17.76
C THR A 12 4.24 -10.10 18.66
N TYR A 13 3.50 -11.21 18.82
CA TYR A 13 3.92 -12.34 19.63
C TYR A 13 5.19 -13.00 19.08
N LEU A 14 5.26 -13.23 17.78
CA LEU A 14 6.41 -13.86 17.13
C LEU A 14 7.65 -12.95 17.20
N VAL A 15 7.50 -11.65 16.92
CA VAL A 15 8.61 -10.69 17.03
C VAL A 15 9.16 -10.62 18.45
N ASP A 16 8.31 -10.72 19.48
CA ASP A 16 8.76 -10.75 20.87
C ASP A 16 9.52 -12.03 21.23
N MET A 17 9.12 -13.15 20.65
CA MET A 17 9.71 -14.49 20.92
C MET A 17 11.01 -14.76 20.15
N PHE A 18 11.21 -14.17 18.98
CA PHE A 18 12.38 -14.41 18.15
C PHE A 18 13.68 -13.92 18.83
N SER A 19 14.76 -14.67 18.62
CA SER A 19 16.11 -14.21 18.91
C SER A 19 16.50 -13.09 17.91
N GLU A 20 17.53 -12.30 18.21
CA GLU A 20 18.04 -11.26 17.30
C GLU A 20 18.46 -11.84 15.93
N LYS A 21 18.98 -13.08 15.92
CA LYS A 21 19.36 -13.75 14.67
C LYS A 21 18.15 -14.14 13.83
N GLU A 22 17.13 -14.73 14.44
CA GLU A 22 15.89 -15.11 13.76
C GLU A 22 15.13 -13.88 13.26
N LEU A 23 15.10 -12.82 14.08
CA LEU A 23 14.48 -11.54 13.67
C LEU A 23 15.20 -10.92 12.48
N LYS A 24 16.55 -10.97 12.47
CA LYS A 24 17.32 -10.48 11.33
C LYS A 24 17.06 -11.30 10.07
N GLU A 25 17.06 -12.64 10.17
CA GLU A 25 16.76 -13.51 9.04
C GLU A 25 15.36 -13.25 8.49
N LEU A 26 14.37 -13.01 9.35
CA LEU A 26 13.02 -12.63 8.94
C LEU A 26 13.01 -11.29 8.18
N LEU A 27 13.67 -10.26 8.73
CA LEU A 27 13.70 -8.92 8.13
C LEU A 27 14.48 -8.87 6.81
N ASP A 28 15.51 -9.70 6.68
CA ASP A 28 16.28 -9.85 5.42
C ASP A 28 15.43 -10.52 4.31
N ASP A 29 14.36 -11.24 4.67
CA ASP A 29 13.44 -11.95 3.75
C ASP A 29 12.14 -11.17 3.49
N LEU A 30 11.84 -10.10 4.26
CA LEU A 30 10.69 -9.23 4.06
C LEU A 30 11.01 -8.11 3.08
N TYR A 31 10.01 -7.73 2.28
CA TYR A 31 10.10 -6.53 1.47
C TYR A 31 9.97 -5.27 2.34
N MET A 32 10.34 -4.14 1.78
CA MET A 32 10.47 -2.90 2.56
C MET A 32 9.12 -2.34 2.99
N ASP A 33 8.09 -2.44 2.17
CA ASP A 33 6.71 -2.10 2.47
C ASP A 33 6.17 -2.96 3.62
N ASP A 34 6.24 -4.30 3.52
CA ASP A 34 5.89 -5.23 4.60
C ASP A 34 6.60 -4.91 5.93
N THR A 35 7.88 -4.49 5.82
CA THR A 35 8.64 -4.10 7.02
C THR A 35 8.13 -2.79 7.62
N VAL A 36 7.71 -1.83 6.79
CA VAL A 36 7.15 -0.55 7.24
C VAL A 36 5.78 -0.77 7.88
N ASP A 37 4.89 -1.53 7.22
CA ASP A 37 3.57 -1.87 7.74
C ASP A 37 3.66 -2.58 9.09
N LEU A 38 4.58 -3.55 9.21
CA LEU A 38 4.86 -4.21 10.48
C LEU A 38 5.26 -3.21 11.58
N LEU A 39 6.10 -2.22 11.25
CA LEU A 39 6.55 -1.22 12.22
C LEU A 39 5.45 -0.26 12.65
N GLU A 40 4.50 0.08 11.78
CA GLU A 40 3.37 0.94 12.12
C GLU A 40 2.41 0.28 13.10
N GLU A 41 2.27 -1.04 13.05
CA GLU A 41 1.37 -1.80 13.89
C GLU A 41 1.97 -2.25 15.24
N LEU A 42 3.31 -2.28 15.35
CA LEU A 42 3.99 -2.82 16.52
C LEU A 42 4.12 -1.84 17.68
N PRO A 43 4.13 -2.32 18.94
CA PRO A 43 4.48 -1.51 20.10
C PRO A 43 5.90 -0.93 20.02
N ALA A 44 6.10 0.30 20.51
CA ALA A 44 7.35 1.06 20.38
C ALA A 44 8.62 0.33 20.86
N ASN A 45 8.52 -0.58 21.83
CA ASN A 45 9.66 -1.38 22.30
C ASN A 45 10.12 -2.40 21.24
N LEU A 46 9.20 -2.99 20.46
CA LEU A 46 9.52 -3.91 19.38
C LEU A 46 10.00 -3.16 18.13
N VAL A 47 9.40 -2.00 17.83
CA VAL A 47 9.89 -1.08 16.79
C VAL A 47 11.36 -0.76 16.97
N ASN A 48 11.77 -0.34 18.18
CA ASN A 48 13.17 -0.05 18.46
C ASN A 48 14.07 -1.26 18.26
N ARG A 49 13.61 -2.45 18.68
CA ARG A 49 14.35 -3.71 18.52
C ARG A 49 14.58 -4.05 17.05
N ILE A 50 13.55 -3.89 16.20
CA ILE A 50 13.67 -4.07 14.75
C ILE A 50 14.65 -3.06 14.16
N LEU A 51 14.49 -1.77 14.46
CA LEU A 51 15.37 -0.71 13.97
C LEU A 51 16.83 -0.86 14.39
N ASP A 52 17.11 -1.54 15.50
CA ASP A 52 18.47 -1.83 15.94
C ASP A 52 19.06 -3.08 15.23
N THR A 53 18.21 -3.93 14.65
CA THR A 53 18.60 -5.17 13.96
C THR A 53 18.89 -4.93 12.48
N VAL A 54 18.16 -4.01 11.81
CA VAL A 54 18.34 -3.69 10.38
C VAL A 54 19.62 -2.90 10.11
N SER A 55 20.07 -2.92 8.85
CA SER A 55 21.24 -2.15 8.43
C SER A 55 21.03 -0.63 8.55
N PRO A 56 22.10 0.20 8.70
CA PRO A 56 21.95 1.66 8.75
C PRO A 56 21.31 2.26 7.48
N SER A 57 21.50 1.62 6.31
CA SER A 57 20.87 2.02 5.05
C SER A 57 19.38 1.78 5.08
N ASP A 58 18.96 0.57 5.50
CA ASP A 58 17.54 0.18 5.56
C ASP A 58 16.81 0.99 6.62
N ARG A 59 17.45 1.21 7.77
CA ARG A 59 16.91 2.12 8.81
C ARG A 59 16.64 3.53 8.28
N THR A 60 17.52 4.05 7.43
CA THR A 60 17.31 5.38 6.82
C THR A 60 16.13 5.34 5.85
N LEU A 61 16.03 4.29 5.05
CA LEU A 61 14.95 4.07 4.10
C LEU A 61 13.61 3.88 4.80
N ILE A 62 13.55 3.02 5.81
CA ILE A 62 12.37 2.82 6.67
C ILE A 62 11.89 4.16 7.25
N ASN A 63 12.80 4.93 7.87
CA ASN A 63 12.43 6.23 8.39
C ASN A 63 11.94 7.22 7.32
N GLN A 64 12.40 7.09 6.08
CA GLN A 64 11.89 7.89 4.98
C GLN A 64 10.48 7.46 4.58
N LEU A 65 10.22 6.16 4.50
CA LEU A 65 8.91 5.61 4.16
C LEU A 65 7.86 5.94 5.21
N LEU A 66 8.17 5.75 6.49
CA LEU A 66 7.32 6.14 7.63
C LEU A 66 6.97 7.64 7.71
N ASN A 67 7.67 8.50 6.98
CA ASN A 67 7.35 9.93 6.90
C ASN A 67 6.33 10.29 5.81
N TYR A 68 5.95 9.37 4.93
CA TYR A 68 4.86 9.62 3.99
C TYR A 68 3.51 9.60 4.70
N PRO A 69 2.54 10.38 4.23
CA PRO A 69 1.17 10.30 4.75
C PRO A 69 0.59 8.89 4.53
N GLU A 70 -0.13 8.37 5.53
CA GLU A 70 -0.74 7.04 5.54
C GLU A 70 -1.65 6.76 4.32
N ASP A 71 -2.37 7.78 3.83
CA ASP A 71 -3.24 7.67 2.65
C ASP A 71 -2.53 8.07 1.35
N SER A 72 -1.24 7.79 1.19
CA SER A 72 -0.48 8.21 0.00
C SER A 72 0.18 7.03 -0.73
N ALA A 73 0.48 7.20 -2.02
CA ALA A 73 1.27 6.24 -2.78
C ALA A 73 2.64 5.93 -2.14
N GLY A 74 3.18 6.88 -1.39
CA GLY A 74 4.46 6.72 -0.69
C GLY A 74 4.40 5.77 0.50
N SER A 75 3.22 5.59 1.15
CA SER A 75 3.07 4.68 2.27
C SER A 75 2.89 3.22 1.83
N ILE A 76 2.32 3.00 0.64
CA ILE A 76 2.05 1.66 0.10
C ILE A 76 3.04 1.24 -1.00
N MET A 77 4.17 1.93 -1.16
CA MET A 77 5.15 1.61 -2.21
C MET A 77 6.29 0.76 -1.67
N THR A 78 6.73 -0.19 -2.48
CA THR A 78 7.99 -0.89 -2.28
C THR A 78 9.13 -0.24 -3.07
N THR A 79 10.37 -0.42 -2.61
CA THR A 79 11.58 0.08 -3.28
C THR A 79 12.31 -1.00 -4.06
N GLU A 80 11.85 -2.24 -3.99
CA GLU A 80 12.45 -3.43 -4.59
C GLU A 80 11.97 -3.65 -6.03
N TYR A 81 12.22 -2.71 -6.92
CA TYR A 81 11.92 -2.82 -8.36
C TYR A 81 13.18 -3.13 -9.20
N VAL A 82 12.95 -3.63 -10.42
CA VAL A 82 14.03 -3.86 -11.40
C VAL A 82 14.26 -2.59 -12.20
N ASP A 83 15.46 -2.02 -12.11
CA ASP A 83 15.90 -0.93 -12.98
C ASP A 83 16.91 -1.42 -14.02
N ILE A 84 16.75 -0.98 -15.26
CA ILE A 84 17.64 -1.26 -16.38
C ILE A 84 17.98 0.04 -17.11
N ARG A 85 19.03 0.01 -17.94
CA ARG A 85 19.49 1.19 -18.66
C ARG A 85 19.14 1.08 -20.15
N GLN A 86 18.76 2.19 -20.77
CA GLN A 86 18.47 2.25 -22.20
C GLN A 86 19.62 1.79 -23.10
N SER A 87 20.88 1.85 -22.64
CA SER A 87 22.07 1.41 -23.38
C SER A 87 22.35 -0.08 -23.27
N MET A 88 21.63 -0.82 -22.45
CA MET A 88 21.75 -2.27 -22.36
C MET A 88 21.09 -2.94 -23.56
N THR A 89 21.61 -4.11 -23.95
CA THR A 89 20.92 -5.02 -24.85
C THR A 89 19.92 -5.89 -24.09
N VAL A 90 19.01 -6.57 -24.78
CA VAL A 90 18.09 -7.54 -24.19
C VAL A 90 18.84 -8.60 -23.39
N ALA A 91 19.92 -9.19 -23.98
CA ALA A 91 20.75 -10.17 -23.29
C ALA A 91 21.39 -9.63 -21.98
N GLN A 92 21.88 -8.39 -22.00
CA GLN A 92 22.45 -7.75 -20.83
C GLN A 92 21.41 -7.48 -19.75
N SER A 93 20.22 -7.03 -20.14
CA SER A 93 19.10 -6.80 -19.23
C SER A 93 18.61 -8.11 -18.60
N MET A 94 18.50 -9.18 -19.39
CA MET A 94 18.13 -10.51 -18.88
C MET A 94 19.17 -11.07 -17.90
N ALA A 95 20.47 -10.83 -18.17
CA ALA A 95 21.53 -11.21 -17.22
C ALA A 95 21.44 -10.43 -15.92
N HIS A 96 21.19 -9.12 -16.00
CA HIS A 96 20.99 -8.26 -14.83
C HIS A 96 19.77 -8.69 -13.99
N ILE A 97 18.64 -8.98 -14.65
CA ILE A 97 17.43 -9.48 -13.97
C ILE A 97 17.69 -10.82 -13.26
N LYS A 98 18.43 -11.73 -13.89
CA LYS A 98 18.78 -13.02 -13.25
C LYS A 98 19.65 -12.86 -12.02
N GLU A 99 20.50 -11.84 -11.99
CA GLU A 99 21.39 -11.56 -10.86
C GLU A 99 20.67 -10.85 -9.72
N THR A 100 19.81 -9.88 -10.03
CA THR A 100 19.22 -8.97 -9.05
C THR A 100 17.77 -9.30 -8.70
N GLY A 101 17.04 -9.96 -9.60
CA GLY A 101 15.59 -10.12 -9.52
C GLY A 101 15.08 -10.98 -8.38
N ILE A 102 15.96 -11.80 -7.76
CA ILE A 102 15.58 -12.60 -6.58
C ILE A 102 15.26 -11.76 -5.34
N HIS A 103 15.74 -10.51 -5.30
CA HIS A 103 15.50 -9.55 -4.23
C HIS A 103 14.56 -8.44 -4.67
N LYS A 104 13.79 -8.66 -5.72
CA LYS A 104 12.85 -7.68 -6.25
C LYS A 104 11.43 -8.19 -6.09
N GLU A 105 10.54 -7.29 -5.73
CA GLU A 105 9.11 -7.55 -5.53
C GLU A 105 8.50 -8.18 -6.78
N THR A 106 8.78 -7.59 -7.93
CA THR A 106 8.34 -8.11 -9.22
C THR A 106 9.39 -7.89 -10.31
N ILE A 107 9.42 -8.84 -11.27
CA ILE A 107 10.24 -8.75 -12.48
C ILE A 107 9.39 -8.58 -13.74
N TYR A 108 8.05 -8.56 -13.61
CA TYR A 108 7.15 -8.49 -14.76
C TYR A 108 7.25 -7.18 -15.54
N THR A 109 7.51 -6.09 -14.82
CA THR A 109 7.77 -4.77 -15.39
C THR A 109 9.15 -4.29 -14.96
N CYS A 110 10.00 -4.00 -15.95
CA CYS A 110 11.33 -3.45 -15.73
C CYS A 110 11.33 -1.96 -16.08
N TYR A 111 11.89 -1.14 -15.22
CA TYR A 111 11.89 0.32 -15.35
C TYR A 111 13.19 0.79 -15.97
N VAL A 112 13.09 1.54 -17.07
CA VAL A 112 14.26 2.09 -17.74
C VAL A 112 14.56 3.46 -17.13
N THR A 113 15.73 3.56 -16.48
CA THR A 113 16.11 4.79 -15.78
C THR A 113 17.40 5.40 -16.35
N ASP A 114 17.46 6.74 -16.32
CA ASP A 114 18.71 7.50 -16.49
C ASP A 114 18.89 8.43 -15.28
N LYS A 115 19.92 8.15 -14.47
CA LYS A 115 20.19 8.88 -13.21
C LYS A 115 18.95 8.93 -12.29
N ARG A 116 18.27 7.79 -12.11
CA ARG A 116 17.01 7.62 -11.37
C ARG A 116 15.78 8.28 -12.02
N LYS A 117 15.92 8.97 -13.13
CA LYS A 117 14.77 9.50 -13.86
C LYS A 117 14.16 8.39 -14.69
N LEU A 118 12.88 8.14 -14.51
CA LEU A 118 12.13 7.16 -15.30
C LEU A 118 11.98 7.68 -16.75
N ILE A 119 12.45 6.91 -17.73
CA ILE A 119 12.42 7.27 -19.14
C ILE A 119 11.70 6.25 -20.03
N GLY A 120 11.44 5.06 -19.53
CA GLY A 120 10.76 3.98 -20.24
C GLY A 120 10.41 2.83 -19.32
N ILE A 121 9.58 1.93 -19.82
CA ILE A 121 9.29 0.63 -19.22
C ILE A 121 9.44 -0.47 -20.27
N VAL A 122 9.79 -1.68 -19.83
CA VAL A 122 9.86 -2.87 -20.66
C VAL A 122 9.25 -4.03 -19.90
N SER A 123 8.37 -4.80 -20.53
CA SER A 123 7.82 -5.99 -19.88
C SER A 123 8.80 -7.17 -19.96
N ALA A 124 8.74 -8.05 -18.95
CA ALA A 124 9.49 -9.31 -19.00
C ALA A 124 9.15 -10.13 -20.24
N LYS A 125 7.90 -10.07 -20.69
CA LYS A 125 7.45 -10.72 -21.94
C LYS A 125 8.23 -10.20 -23.15
N ASP A 126 8.37 -8.88 -23.29
CA ASP A 126 9.07 -8.28 -24.42
C ASP A 126 10.56 -8.64 -24.41
N LEU A 127 11.18 -8.65 -23.23
CA LEU A 127 12.56 -9.12 -23.07
C LEU A 127 12.73 -10.59 -23.47
N MET A 128 11.76 -11.45 -23.15
CA MET A 128 11.83 -12.89 -23.44
C MET A 128 11.52 -13.21 -24.92
N THR A 129 10.84 -12.32 -25.64
CA THR A 129 10.39 -12.57 -27.03
C THR A 129 11.18 -11.79 -28.06
N THR A 130 12.09 -10.90 -27.64
CA THR A 130 12.91 -10.07 -28.51
C THR A 130 14.34 -10.63 -28.64
N ASP A 131 15.00 -10.42 -29.78
CA ASP A 131 16.36 -10.87 -30.02
C ASP A 131 17.38 -10.24 -29.05
N ASP A 132 18.31 -11.03 -28.60
CA ASP A 132 19.32 -10.69 -27.58
C ASP A 132 20.14 -9.41 -27.85
N GLY A 133 20.34 -9.08 -29.14
CA GLY A 133 21.16 -7.96 -29.58
C GLY A 133 20.46 -6.60 -29.63
N ILE A 134 19.13 -6.57 -29.51
CA ILE A 134 18.33 -5.33 -29.55
C ILE A 134 18.61 -4.48 -28.33
N LEU A 135 18.71 -3.15 -28.51
CA LEU A 135 18.89 -2.21 -27.43
C LEU A 135 17.56 -1.94 -26.72
N ILE A 136 17.62 -1.75 -25.40
CA ILE A 136 16.45 -1.40 -24.58
C ILE A 136 15.82 -0.08 -25.05
N SER A 137 16.62 0.87 -25.52
CA SER A 137 16.13 2.14 -26.10
C SER A 137 15.23 1.97 -27.33
N GLU A 138 15.33 0.83 -28.05
CA GLU A 138 14.49 0.51 -29.21
C GLU A 138 13.23 -0.25 -28.81
N LEU A 139 13.27 -0.93 -27.66
CA LEU A 139 12.21 -1.80 -27.15
C LEU A 139 11.27 -1.10 -26.16
N MET A 140 11.80 -0.15 -25.39
CA MET A 140 11.08 0.46 -24.27
C MET A 140 9.87 1.28 -24.74
N GLU A 141 8.80 1.20 -23.95
CA GLU A 141 7.65 2.09 -24.03
C GLU A 141 7.93 3.36 -23.24
N THR A 142 7.65 4.52 -23.84
CA THR A 142 7.93 5.84 -23.25
C THR A 142 6.70 6.56 -22.74
N GLU A 143 5.50 6.11 -23.11
CA GLU A 143 4.23 6.62 -22.56
C GLU A 143 3.91 5.90 -21.26
N ILE A 144 4.45 6.43 -20.15
CA ILE A 144 4.42 5.76 -18.85
C ILE A 144 3.34 6.39 -17.97
N ILE A 145 2.46 5.56 -17.44
CA ILE A 145 1.57 5.95 -16.34
C ILE A 145 2.40 5.88 -15.06
N SER A 146 2.41 6.97 -14.30
CA SER A 146 3.14 7.07 -13.03
C SER A 146 2.39 7.97 -12.05
N VAL A 147 2.65 7.80 -10.77
CA VAL A 147 2.10 8.63 -9.69
C VAL A 147 3.22 9.30 -8.91
N ARG A 148 2.86 10.25 -8.06
CA ARG A 148 3.79 10.88 -7.13
C ARG A 148 3.63 10.29 -5.73
N THR A 149 4.67 10.41 -4.92
CA THR A 149 4.68 9.91 -3.53
C THR A 149 3.50 10.41 -2.69
N TYR A 150 2.94 11.59 -2.97
CA TYR A 150 1.81 12.18 -2.25
C TYR A 150 0.47 12.01 -2.97
N THR A 151 0.40 11.21 -4.02
CA THR A 151 -0.88 10.86 -4.67
C THR A 151 -1.68 10.00 -3.70
N ASP A 152 -2.97 10.26 -3.58
CA ASP A 152 -3.88 9.51 -2.74
C ASP A 152 -3.92 8.02 -3.14
N LYS A 153 -3.86 7.11 -2.14
CA LYS A 153 -3.83 5.67 -2.38
C LYS A 153 -5.08 5.15 -3.10
N GLU A 154 -6.26 5.77 -2.88
CA GLU A 154 -7.48 5.43 -3.60
C GLU A 154 -7.35 5.79 -5.09
N GLU A 155 -6.76 6.96 -5.42
CA GLU A 155 -6.49 7.34 -6.81
C GLU A 155 -5.53 6.33 -7.48
N VAL A 156 -4.50 5.88 -6.76
CA VAL A 156 -3.57 4.83 -7.20
C VAL A 156 -4.34 3.55 -7.53
N ALA A 157 -5.18 3.06 -6.62
CA ALA A 157 -5.98 1.86 -6.80
C ALA A 157 -6.94 1.97 -8.01
N GLN A 158 -7.52 3.16 -8.24
CA GLN A 158 -8.35 3.42 -9.42
C GLN A 158 -7.56 3.33 -10.73
N LEU A 159 -6.28 3.75 -10.76
CA LEU A 159 -5.42 3.63 -11.94
C LEU A 159 -5.14 2.16 -12.28
N PHE A 160 -4.90 1.31 -11.30
CA PHE A 160 -4.74 -0.14 -11.51
C PHE A 160 -5.95 -0.74 -12.20
N ARG A 161 -7.15 -0.46 -11.71
CA ARG A 161 -8.41 -0.94 -12.30
C ARG A 161 -8.66 -0.38 -13.71
N LYS A 162 -8.24 0.87 -13.97
CA LYS A 162 -8.50 1.54 -15.25
C LYS A 162 -7.59 1.06 -16.38
N TYR A 163 -6.36 0.71 -16.04
CA TYR A 163 -5.31 0.42 -17.01
C TYR A 163 -4.78 -1.02 -16.93
N ASP A 164 -5.40 -1.87 -16.09
CA ASP A 164 -5.02 -3.28 -15.90
C ASP A 164 -3.52 -3.44 -15.58
N LEU A 165 -3.00 -2.59 -14.69
CA LEU A 165 -1.58 -2.55 -14.33
C LEU A 165 -1.21 -3.71 -13.41
N LEU A 166 0.04 -4.19 -13.52
CA LEU A 166 0.64 -5.14 -12.58
C LEU A 166 1.51 -4.42 -11.53
N ALA A 167 2.10 -3.30 -11.90
CA ALA A 167 2.86 -2.43 -11.01
C ALA A 167 2.84 -1.00 -11.56
N LEU A 168 2.89 -0.01 -10.67
CA LEU A 168 2.80 1.41 -11.00
C LEU A 168 4.01 2.16 -10.43
N PRO A 169 4.84 2.82 -11.25
CA PRO A 169 6.00 3.56 -10.76
C PRO A 169 5.62 4.82 -9.99
N VAL A 170 6.29 5.02 -8.87
CA VAL A 170 6.15 6.17 -7.98
C VAL A 170 7.33 7.11 -8.14
N LEU A 171 7.04 8.38 -8.35
CA LEU A 171 8.02 9.45 -8.55
C LEU A 171 8.00 10.42 -7.38
N ASP A 172 9.16 10.93 -7.00
CA ASP A 172 9.28 12.00 -6.02
C ASP A 172 8.89 13.38 -6.63
N LYS A 173 9.00 14.44 -5.82
CA LYS A 173 8.72 15.82 -6.25
C LYS A 173 9.63 16.28 -7.40
N ASP A 174 10.82 15.74 -7.52
CA ASP A 174 11.82 16.07 -8.53
C ASP A 174 11.66 15.22 -9.81
N GLY A 175 10.70 14.28 -9.81
CA GLY A 175 10.42 13.37 -10.92
C GLY A 175 11.40 12.20 -11.01
N LEU A 176 12.09 11.90 -9.92
CA LEU A 176 12.96 10.71 -9.81
C LEU A 176 12.12 9.53 -9.32
N MET A 177 12.40 8.35 -9.85
CA MET A 177 11.75 7.12 -9.43
C MET A 177 12.25 6.72 -8.04
N VAL A 178 11.31 6.48 -7.12
CA VAL A 178 11.59 6.15 -5.72
C VAL A 178 11.05 4.78 -5.31
N GLY A 179 10.05 4.27 -6.01
CA GLY A 179 9.45 2.98 -5.72
C GLY A 179 8.43 2.56 -6.77
N ILE A 180 7.72 1.51 -6.47
CA ILE A 180 6.55 1.02 -7.21
C ILE A 180 5.44 0.68 -6.22
N VAL A 181 4.20 0.77 -6.66
CA VAL A 181 3.07 0.11 -6.00
C VAL A 181 2.76 -1.14 -6.80
N THR A 182 2.46 -2.25 -6.15
CA THR A 182 2.11 -3.51 -6.80
C THR A 182 0.59 -3.68 -6.92
N PHE A 183 0.16 -4.71 -7.64
CA PHE A 183 -1.26 -4.97 -7.84
C PHE A 183 -1.96 -5.44 -6.57
N ASP A 184 -1.29 -6.26 -5.76
CA ASP A 184 -1.79 -6.79 -4.49
C ASP A 184 -2.03 -5.67 -3.48
N ASP A 185 -1.07 -4.75 -3.26
CA ASP A 185 -1.25 -3.57 -2.40
C ASP A 185 -2.41 -2.69 -2.88
N ALA A 186 -2.51 -2.47 -4.21
CA ALA A 186 -3.63 -1.71 -4.77
C ALA A 186 -4.98 -2.43 -4.55
N MET A 187 -5.01 -3.77 -4.56
CA MET A 187 -6.21 -4.55 -4.25
C MET A 187 -6.61 -4.43 -2.78
N ASP A 188 -5.64 -4.43 -1.87
CA ASP A 188 -5.89 -4.26 -0.44
C ASP A 188 -6.49 -2.88 -0.15
N VAL A 189 -5.92 -1.82 -0.75
CA VAL A 189 -6.51 -0.47 -0.70
C VAL A 189 -7.95 -0.46 -1.23
N MET A 190 -8.26 -1.14 -2.36
CA MET A 190 -9.63 -1.21 -2.88
C MET A 190 -10.61 -1.87 -1.90
N VAL A 191 -10.16 -2.90 -1.17
CA VAL A 191 -10.98 -3.59 -0.17
C VAL A 191 -11.19 -2.71 1.07
N GLU A 192 -10.15 -2.01 1.52
CA GLU A 192 -10.21 -1.07 2.64
C GLU A 192 -11.20 0.07 2.33
N GLU A 193 -11.04 0.75 1.21
CA GLU A 193 -11.91 1.84 0.77
C GLU A 193 -13.38 1.38 0.61
N ALA A 194 -13.60 0.23 -0.03
CA ALA A 194 -14.96 -0.32 -0.16
C ALA A 194 -15.58 -0.63 1.21
N THR A 195 -14.79 -1.10 2.17
CA THR A 195 -15.23 -1.37 3.54
C THR A 195 -15.53 -0.07 4.29
N GLU A 196 -14.67 0.92 4.13
CA GLU A 196 -14.86 2.26 4.71
C GLU A 196 -16.14 2.92 4.17
N ASP A 197 -16.36 2.88 2.85
CA ASP A 197 -17.55 3.40 2.20
C ASP A 197 -18.83 2.73 2.72
N ILE A 198 -18.85 1.40 2.84
CA ILE A 198 -19.98 0.66 3.39
C ILE A 198 -20.27 1.07 4.84
N THR A 199 -19.23 1.23 5.66
CA THR A 199 -19.39 1.66 7.06
C THR A 199 -19.88 3.10 7.17
N LYS A 200 -19.37 4.00 6.33
CA LYS A 200 -19.86 5.39 6.22
C LYS A 200 -21.31 5.44 5.77
N MET A 201 -21.70 4.65 4.76
CA MET A 201 -23.09 4.54 4.32
C MET A 201 -24.02 4.01 5.41
N ALA A 202 -23.55 3.11 6.25
CA ALA A 202 -24.27 2.60 7.41
C ALA A 202 -24.27 3.58 8.61
N ALA A 203 -23.69 4.77 8.44
CA ALA A 203 -23.47 5.77 9.50
C ALA A 203 -22.76 5.19 10.74
N ILE A 204 -21.81 4.30 10.50
CA ILE A 204 -20.92 3.73 11.51
C ILE A 204 -19.56 4.43 11.33
N ASN A 205 -18.97 4.92 12.41
CA ASN A 205 -17.60 5.42 12.31
C ASN A 205 -16.66 4.26 11.95
N PRO A 206 -15.82 4.42 10.90
CA PRO A 206 -14.84 3.41 10.53
C PRO A 206 -13.96 3.03 11.73
N SER A 207 -13.54 1.79 11.77
CA SER A 207 -12.65 1.25 12.80
C SER A 207 -11.53 0.52 12.08
N GLU A 208 -10.30 0.84 12.39
CA GLU A 208 -9.09 0.16 11.89
C GLU A 208 -9.07 -1.34 12.22
N LYS A 209 -9.90 -1.77 13.17
CA LYS A 209 -9.99 -3.19 13.59
C LYS A 209 -11.09 -3.91 12.83
N THR A 210 -10.80 -5.13 12.42
CA THR A 210 -11.81 -6.03 11.85
C THR A 210 -13.01 -6.22 12.78
N TYR A 211 -14.20 -6.46 12.22
CA TYR A 211 -15.44 -6.57 12.96
C TYR A 211 -15.35 -7.55 14.15
N PHE A 212 -14.68 -8.69 13.97
CA PHE A 212 -14.55 -9.72 15.01
C PHE A 212 -13.54 -9.35 16.10
N ASN A 213 -12.57 -8.49 15.83
CA ASN A 213 -11.55 -8.04 16.78
C ASN A 213 -11.97 -6.76 17.53
N THR A 214 -13.14 -6.19 17.18
CA THR A 214 -13.68 -5.00 17.83
C THR A 214 -14.61 -5.41 18.99
N SER A 215 -14.39 -4.86 20.18
CA SER A 215 -15.22 -5.17 21.34
C SER A 215 -16.67 -4.69 21.13
N THR A 216 -17.64 -5.41 21.70
CA THR A 216 -19.08 -5.06 21.65
C THR A 216 -19.34 -3.62 22.13
N PHE A 217 -18.57 -3.16 23.11
CA PHE A 217 -18.71 -1.79 23.63
C PHE A 217 -18.21 -0.74 22.63
N ALA A 218 -17.12 -1.02 21.90
CA ALA A 218 -16.61 -0.15 20.85
C ALA A 218 -17.61 -0.06 19.67
N HIS A 219 -18.22 -1.17 19.26
CA HIS A 219 -19.31 -1.17 18.27
C HIS A 219 -20.50 -0.32 18.71
N ALA A 220 -20.91 -0.44 19.98
CA ALA A 220 -21.99 0.40 20.53
C ALA A 220 -21.60 1.88 20.50
N LYS A 221 -20.39 2.23 20.94
CA LYS A 221 -19.87 3.61 20.95
C LYS A 221 -19.87 4.23 19.55
N ASN A 222 -19.48 3.50 18.54
CA ASN A 222 -19.40 3.99 17.15
C ASN A 222 -20.79 4.22 16.53
N ARG A 223 -21.84 3.58 17.05
CA ARG A 223 -23.23 3.71 16.57
C ARG A 223 -24.07 4.72 17.36
N ILE A 224 -23.74 4.99 18.62
CA ILE A 224 -24.51 5.88 19.50
C ILE A 224 -24.72 7.28 18.89
N PRO A 225 -23.74 7.99 18.30
CA PRO A 225 -23.96 9.31 17.76
C PRO A 225 -25.07 9.36 16.71
N TRP A 226 -25.09 8.39 15.81
CA TRP A 226 -26.12 8.29 14.77
C TRP A 226 -27.50 7.98 15.35
N LEU A 227 -27.58 7.04 16.30
CA LEU A 227 -28.83 6.70 16.98
C LEU A 227 -29.41 7.89 17.74
N LEU A 228 -28.57 8.74 18.36
CA LEU A 228 -29.02 9.97 19.02
C LEU A 228 -29.60 10.98 18.02
N ILE A 229 -29.00 11.12 16.85
CA ILE A 229 -29.52 11.99 15.77
C ILE A 229 -30.88 11.48 15.31
N LEU A 230 -31.03 10.17 15.07
CA LEU A 230 -32.31 9.57 14.68
C LEU A 230 -33.38 9.74 15.76
N MET A 231 -33.02 9.54 17.03
CA MET A 231 -33.93 9.74 18.16
C MET A 231 -34.41 11.20 18.23
N LEU A 232 -33.48 12.17 18.10
CA LEU A 232 -33.80 13.59 18.09
C LEU A 232 -34.76 13.95 16.94
N THR A 233 -34.45 13.45 15.74
CA THR A 233 -35.30 13.65 14.55
C THR A 233 -36.67 13.05 14.75
N SER A 234 -36.76 11.85 15.34
CA SER A 234 -38.04 11.20 15.65
C SER A 234 -38.88 12.00 16.65
N ILE A 235 -38.27 12.55 17.70
CA ILE A 235 -38.96 13.42 18.69
C ILE A 235 -39.50 14.68 18.02
N ILE A 236 -38.70 15.34 17.16
CA ILE A 236 -39.14 16.55 16.45
C ILE A 236 -40.33 16.23 15.53
N THR A 237 -40.19 15.14 14.74
CA THR A 237 -41.26 14.71 13.83
C THR A 237 -42.54 14.36 14.58
N GLY A 238 -42.42 13.59 15.66
CA GLY A 238 -43.55 13.25 16.53
C GLY A 238 -44.27 14.48 17.11
N THR A 239 -43.47 15.45 17.60
CA THR A 239 -44.01 16.73 18.14
C THR A 239 -44.77 17.51 17.06
N ILE A 240 -44.24 17.57 15.83
CA ILE A 240 -44.88 18.24 14.70
C ILE A 240 -46.23 17.53 14.37
N ILE A 241 -46.20 16.21 14.23
CA ILE A 241 -47.40 15.42 13.93
C ILE A 241 -48.49 15.69 14.99
N THR A 242 -48.17 15.52 16.26
CA THR A 242 -49.14 15.72 17.37
C THR A 242 -49.69 17.14 17.37
N LYS A 243 -48.86 18.16 17.09
CA LYS A 243 -49.31 19.56 17.07
C LYS A 243 -50.30 19.85 15.93
N TYR A 244 -50.23 19.14 14.83
CA TYR A 244 -51.05 19.37 13.64
C TYR A 244 -52.10 18.24 13.45
N GLU A 245 -52.23 17.31 14.40
CA GLU A 245 -53.18 16.18 14.33
C GLU A 245 -54.64 16.66 14.12
N ASP A 246 -55.05 17.71 14.83
CA ASP A 246 -56.37 18.31 14.68
C ASP A 246 -56.61 18.95 13.29
N ALA A 247 -55.52 19.43 12.65
CA ALA A 247 -55.58 20.02 11.30
C ALA A 247 -55.69 18.95 10.19
N PHE A 248 -55.29 17.73 10.44
CA PHE A 248 -55.39 16.60 9.51
C PHE A 248 -56.61 15.72 9.77
N ALA A 249 -57.29 15.89 10.91
CA ALA A 249 -58.52 15.19 11.25
C ALA A 249 -59.80 15.90 10.75
N ALA A 250 -59.67 17.13 10.22
CA ALA A 250 -60.75 17.92 9.64
C ALA A 250 -60.80 17.78 8.10
#